data_93126bf2fab5115376cff10fc359b79a
#
_entry.id   93126bf2fab5115376cff10fc359b79a
#
_cell.length_a   1.000
_cell.length_b   1.000
_cell.length_c   1.000
_cell.angle_alpha   90.00
_cell.angle_beta   90.00
_cell.angle_gamma   90.00
#
_symmetry.space_group_name_H-M   'P 1'
#
loop_
_entity.id
_entity.type
_entity.pdbx_description
1 polymer ?
#
loop_
_entity_poly.entity_id
_entity_poly.type
_entity_poly.pdbx_seq_one_letter_code
_entity_poly.pdbx_strand_id
1 'polypeptide(L)'
;MKDRTEGKNNFVREVAEKKYEYGFTTDVQTDIIEKGLSEDVVRLISQKKGEPDWLLQFRLNAFHHWLTMEQPTWGHLKMPPIDYQEIAYYAAPTKKGQVARGKEQDIDPELIKTFDKLGIPLEERMALAGTAVDAVMDSVSVKTTFREKLQEKGIIFCSISEAVREHPDLVREYLGSVVPYKDNFFAALNSAVFSDGSFVYIPKGVRCPMELSTYFRINARGTGQFERTLIVCDDDAYVSYLEGCTAPMRDENQLHAAIVEIIVKERAEVKYSTVQNWYPGDSEGKGGVLNLVTKRGHLRGANSRLSWTQVETGSAITWKYPSCVLSGDGSQAEFYSVALTNNYQQADTGTKMIHIGKNTKSTIISKGISAGKSQNAYRGLVKIASTADGARNYSSCDSLLLGSKCGAHTFPYMDVHNETAVVEHEATTSKISEDQLFYCNQRGISTEEAVSLIVNGYAKEVINKLPMEFAVEAQKLLGVSLEGAVG
;
A
#
# COMPACT_ATOMS: atom_id res chain seq x y z
N MET A 1 26.76 30.47 29.66
CA MET A 1 25.41 30.34 29.01
C MET A 1 25.44 30.30 27.47
N LYS A 2 26.54 30.61 26.80
CA LYS A 2 26.66 30.52 25.33
C LYS A 2 26.96 29.10 24.80
N ASP A 3 27.62 28.24 25.56
CA ASP A 3 28.03 26.91 25.14
C ASP A 3 26.92 25.85 25.04
N ARG A 4 25.77 26.08 25.69
CA ARG A 4 24.63 25.14 25.61
C ARG A 4 23.73 25.33 24.39
N THR A 5 23.82 26.48 23.73
CA THR A 5 23.02 26.81 22.53
C THR A 5 23.69 26.36 21.24
N GLU A 6 25.01 26.29 21.18
CA GLU A 6 25.72 25.80 20.00
C GLU A 6 25.66 24.27 19.87
N GLY A 7 25.68 23.52 20.99
CA GLY A 7 25.51 22.08 20.99
C GLY A 7 24.11 21.63 20.53
N LYS A 8 23.06 22.38 20.90
CA LYS A 8 21.68 22.11 20.46
C LYS A 8 21.47 22.38 18.96
N ASN A 9 22.11 23.43 18.41
CA ASN A 9 22.01 23.72 16.99
C ASN A 9 22.78 22.72 16.11
N ASN A 10 23.87 22.11 16.58
CA ASN A 10 24.57 21.08 15.85
C ASN A 10 23.79 19.75 15.84
N PHE A 11 23.20 19.35 16.95
CA PHE A 11 22.39 18.16 17.05
C PHE A 11 21.11 18.24 16.17
N VAL A 12 20.42 19.38 16.18
CA VAL A 12 19.25 19.64 15.31
C VAL A 12 19.66 19.64 13.82
N ARG A 13 20.87 20.10 13.48
CA ARG A 13 21.39 20.00 12.11
C ARG A 13 21.77 18.56 11.73
N GLU A 14 22.39 17.80 12.61
CA GLU A 14 22.73 16.39 12.38
C GLU A 14 21.47 15.52 12.23
N VAL A 15 20.40 15.82 12.98
CA VAL A 15 19.10 15.11 12.87
C VAL A 15 18.34 15.56 11.60
N ALA A 16 18.40 16.84 11.24
CA ALA A 16 17.82 17.33 9.98
C ALA A 16 18.60 16.88 8.73
N GLU A 17 19.86 16.47 8.90
CA GLU A 17 20.72 15.91 7.87
C GLU A 17 20.69 14.38 7.80
N LYS A 18 19.98 13.67 8.70
CA LYS A 18 19.69 12.25 8.53
C LYS A 18 18.85 12.08 7.26
N LYS A 19 19.55 11.78 6.17
CA LYS A 19 18.95 11.51 4.87
C LYS A 19 17.99 10.34 5.00
N TYR A 20 16.81 10.49 4.39
CA TYR A 20 15.88 9.39 4.16
C TYR A 20 16.66 8.16 3.66
N GLU A 21 16.74 7.11 4.48
CA GLU A 21 17.63 5.95 4.30
C GLU A 21 17.41 5.25 2.95
N TYR A 22 16.16 5.27 2.48
CA TYR A 22 15.74 4.66 1.21
C TYR A 22 15.84 5.63 0.02
N GLY A 23 16.34 6.85 0.21
CA GLY A 23 16.40 7.91 -0.79
C GLY A 23 17.47 7.77 -1.88
N PHE A 24 18.26 6.70 -1.85
CA PHE A 24 19.29 6.43 -2.85
C PHE A 24 18.69 6.00 -4.21
N THR A 25 19.43 6.21 -5.28
CA THR A 25 19.12 5.69 -6.63
C THR A 25 20.02 4.51 -6.96
N THR A 26 19.49 3.54 -7.71
CA THR A 26 20.26 2.42 -8.26
C THR A 26 20.76 2.78 -9.64
N ASP A 27 22.06 2.60 -9.86
CA ASP A 27 22.69 2.87 -11.18
C ASP A 27 22.52 1.65 -12.10
N VAL A 28 21.32 1.51 -12.67
CA VAL A 28 20.99 0.47 -13.63
C VAL A 28 20.50 1.12 -14.92
N GLN A 29 21.01 0.65 -16.05
CA GLN A 29 20.48 1.08 -17.35
C GLN A 29 19.03 0.67 -17.50
N THR A 30 18.16 1.63 -17.78
CA THR A 30 16.72 1.44 -17.88
C THR A 30 16.23 1.78 -19.28
N ASP A 31 15.46 0.89 -19.88
CA ASP A 31 14.69 1.14 -21.11
C ASP A 31 13.38 1.83 -20.71
N ILE A 32 13.28 3.12 -21.00
CA ILE A 32 12.10 3.95 -20.69
C ILE A 32 11.43 4.29 -22.01
N ILE A 33 10.10 4.05 -22.11
CA ILE A 33 9.32 4.49 -23.28
C ILE A 33 9.13 6.02 -23.26
N GLU A 34 8.81 6.58 -24.41
CA GLU A 34 8.49 8.00 -24.52
C GLU A 34 7.35 8.40 -23.56
N LYS A 35 7.42 9.62 -23.07
CA LYS A 35 6.39 10.21 -22.22
C LYS A 35 5.09 10.39 -22.97
N GLY A 36 3.98 10.40 -22.22
CA GLY A 36 2.65 10.64 -22.71
C GLY A 36 1.79 9.38 -22.73
N LEU A 37 0.49 9.57 -22.62
CA LEU A 37 -0.50 8.50 -22.64
C LEU A 37 -1.34 8.58 -23.91
N SER A 38 -1.21 7.54 -24.73
CA SER A 38 -1.95 7.37 -25.97
C SER A 38 -2.29 5.90 -26.20
N GLU A 39 -3.15 5.63 -27.17
CA GLU A 39 -3.46 4.25 -27.57
C GLU A 39 -2.18 3.50 -28.03
N ASP A 40 -1.29 4.18 -28.74
CA ASP A 40 -0.02 3.60 -29.20
C ASP A 40 0.88 3.19 -28.01
N VAL A 41 0.93 4.01 -26.97
CA VAL A 41 1.66 3.68 -25.73
C VAL A 41 1.05 2.45 -25.05
N VAL A 42 -0.29 2.34 -24.97
CA VAL A 42 -0.98 1.17 -24.42
C VAL A 42 -0.65 -0.10 -25.22
N ARG A 43 -0.68 -0.02 -26.54
CA ARG A 43 -0.28 -1.13 -27.46
C ARG A 43 1.19 -1.50 -27.30
N LEU A 44 2.07 -0.51 -27.16
CA LEU A 44 3.51 -0.73 -26.96
C LEU A 44 3.79 -1.46 -25.64
N ILE A 45 3.13 -1.08 -24.54
CA ILE A 45 3.24 -1.78 -23.24
C ILE A 45 2.84 -3.27 -23.42
N SER A 46 1.69 -3.52 -24.02
CA SER A 46 1.20 -4.88 -24.25
C SER A 46 2.16 -5.70 -25.12
N GLN A 47 2.71 -5.10 -26.19
CA GLN A 47 3.69 -5.72 -27.06
C GLN A 47 5.01 -6.05 -26.33
N LYS A 48 5.56 -5.11 -25.54
CA LYS A 48 6.79 -5.32 -24.75
C LYS A 48 6.63 -6.46 -23.74
N LYS A 49 5.43 -6.65 -23.19
CA LYS A 49 5.11 -7.72 -22.25
C LYS A 49 4.69 -9.04 -22.91
N GLY A 50 4.49 -9.06 -24.23
CA GLY A 50 4.06 -10.25 -24.96
C GLY A 50 2.68 -10.74 -24.53
N GLU A 51 1.75 -9.82 -24.31
CA GLU A 51 0.42 -10.11 -23.81
C GLU A 51 -0.52 -10.70 -24.88
N PRO A 52 -1.49 -11.54 -24.49
CA PRO A 52 -2.49 -12.04 -25.41
C PRO A 52 -3.52 -10.95 -25.78
N ASP A 53 -4.18 -11.10 -26.93
CA ASP A 53 -5.14 -10.13 -27.48
C ASP A 53 -6.25 -9.74 -26.50
N TRP A 54 -6.74 -10.68 -25.68
CA TRP A 54 -7.81 -10.37 -24.73
C TRP A 54 -7.35 -9.35 -23.66
N LEU A 55 -6.07 -9.38 -23.26
CA LEU A 55 -5.53 -8.45 -22.29
C LEU A 55 -5.27 -7.08 -22.93
N LEU A 56 -4.77 -7.05 -24.16
CA LEU A 56 -4.69 -5.81 -24.94
C LEU A 56 -6.07 -5.15 -25.06
N GLN A 57 -7.10 -5.94 -25.40
CA GLN A 57 -8.46 -5.37 -25.50
C GLN A 57 -8.98 -4.84 -24.16
N PHE A 58 -8.68 -5.52 -23.04
CA PHE A 58 -8.98 -5.02 -21.68
C PHE A 58 -8.32 -3.66 -21.44
N ARG A 59 -7.03 -3.52 -21.78
CA ARG A 59 -6.30 -2.25 -21.65
C ARG A 59 -6.90 -1.12 -22.50
N LEU A 60 -7.21 -1.40 -23.76
CA LEU A 60 -7.78 -0.43 -24.66
C LEU A 60 -9.15 0.03 -24.21
N ASN A 61 -10.00 -0.88 -23.74
CA ASN A 61 -11.31 -0.53 -23.16
C ASN A 61 -11.16 0.36 -21.94
N ALA A 62 -10.17 0.09 -21.10
CA ALA A 62 -9.85 0.91 -19.92
C ALA A 62 -9.35 2.30 -20.32
N PHE A 63 -8.46 2.40 -21.30
CA PHE A 63 -7.95 3.65 -21.85
C PHE A 63 -9.05 4.53 -22.44
N HIS A 64 -9.90 3.96 -23.31
CA HIS A 64 -11.01 4.70 -23.90
C HIS A 64 -12.02 5.17 -22.84
N HIS A 65 -12.26 4.35 -21.82
CA HIS A 65 -13.10 4.76 -20.69
C HIS A 65 -12.46 5.89 -19.90
N TRP A 66 -11.15 5.80 -19.60
CA TRP A 66 -10.41 6.83 -18.89
C TRP A 66 -10.48 8.20 -19.58
N LEU A 67 -10.43 8.24 -20.92
CA LEU A 67 -10.57 9.46 -21.70
C LEU A 67 -11.95 10.16 -21.53
N THR A 68 -12.97 9.42 -21.05
CA THR A 68 -14.31 9.99 -20.77
C THR A 68 -14.47 10.47 -19.33
N MET A 69 -13.46 10.28 -18.48
CA MET A 69 -13.53 10.59 -17.07
C MET A 69 -12.79 11.88 -16.73
N GLU A 70 -13.22 12.52 -15.67
CA GLU A 70 -12.51 13.63 -15.06
C GLU A 70 -11.81 13.18 -13.77
N GLN A 71 -10.62 13.75 -13.49
CA GLN A 71 -9.92 13.48 -12.25
C GLN A 71 -10.78 13.93 -11.07
N PRO A 72 -11.01 13.06 -10.07
CA PRO A 72 -11.85 13.39 -8.93
C PRO A 72 -11.22 14.48 -8.06
N THR A 73 -12.07 15.38 -7.54
CA THR A 73 -11.67 16.51 -6.69
C THR A 73 -12.32 16.50 -5.30
N TRP A 74 -13.12 15.48 -5.00
CA TRP A 74 -13.91 15.40 -3.76
C TRP A 74 -13.11 15.02 -2.51
N GLY A 75 -11.86 14.52 -2.64
CA GLY A 75 -11.00 14.20 -1.51
C GLY A 75 -10.62 15.42 -0.69
N HIS A 76 -10.36 15.24 0.60
CA HIS A 76 -9.88 16.31 1.47
C HIS A 76 -8.37 16.53 1.28
N LEU A 77 -7.98 16.80 0.04
CA LEU A 77 -6.60 16.89 -0.45
C LEU A 77 -6.45 18.11 -1.36
N LYS A 78 -5.31 18.76 -1.29
CA LYS A 78 -4.89 19.77 -2.27
C LYS A 78 -3.98 19.09 -3.29
N MET A 79 -4.59 18.41 -4.26
CA MET A 79 -3.87 17.70 -5.30
C MET A 79 -3.16 18.68 -6.22
N PRO A 80 -1.85 18.56 -6.45
CA PRO A 80 -1.18 19.32 -7.49
C PRO A 80 -1.73 18.89 -8.88
N PRO A 81 -1.67 19.78 -9.88
CA PRO A 81 -2.01 19.38 -11.24
C PRO A 81 -1.07 18.26 -11.71
N ILE A 82 -1.65 17.19 -12.25
CA ILE A 82 -0.90 16.07 -12.83
C ILE A 82 -0.97 16.20 -14.35
N ASP A 83 0.18 16.37 -14.99
CA ASP A 83 0.27 16.30 -16.44
C ASP A 83 0.55 14.86 -16.86
N TYR A 84 -0.51 14.17 -17.29
CA TYR A 84 -0.43 12.78 -17.74
C TYR A 84 0.37 12.61 -19.04
N GLN A 85 0.67 13.70 -19.76
CA GLN A 85 1.50 13.65 -20.96
C GLN A 85 3.01 13.81 -20.65
N GLU A 86 3.36 14.21 -19.44
CA GLU A 86 4.74 14.31 -18.97
C GLU A 86 5.24 13.08 -18.18
N ILE A 87 4.44 12.02 -18.12
CA ILE A 87 4.75 10.75 -17.42
C ILE A 87 5.13 9.68 -18.44
N ALA A 88 6.21 8.94 -18.18
CA ALA A 88 6.50 7.68 -18.87
C ALA A 88 5.79 6.50 -18.13
N TYR A 89 5.05 5.70 -18.89
CA TYR A 89 4.16 4.65 -18.34
C TYR A 89 4.82 3.26 -18.28
N TYR A 90 6.03 3.13 -18.74
CA TYR A 90 6.80 1.89 -18.64
C TYR A 90 8.29 2.20 -18.56
N ALA A 91 8.95 1.54 -17.62
CA ALA A 91 10.39 1.54 -17.45
C ALA A 91 10.86 0.15 -17.02
N ALA A 92 11.89 -0.37 -17.62
CA ALA A 92 12.43 -1.69 -17.29
C ALA A 92 13.95 -1.66 -17.30
N PRO A 93 14.64 -2.35 -16.37
CA PRO A 93 16.07 -2.59 -16.48
C PRO A 93 16.41 -3.21 -17.84
N THR A 94 17.50 -2.76 -18.48
CA THR A 94 17.92 -3.32 -19.76
C THR A 94 18.36 -4.78 -19.63
N LYS A 95 18.42 -5.53 -20.75
CA LYS A 95 18.63 -7.00 -20.80
C LYS A 95 19.81 -7.56 -19.99
N LYS A 96 20.78 -6.74 -19.60
CA LYS A 96 21.85 -7.15 -18.68
C LYS A 96 21.33 -7.40 -17.25
N GLY A 97 20.15 -6.88 -16.91
CA GLY A 97 19.48 -7.09 -15.63
C GLY A 97 18.20 -7.94 -15.74
N GLN A 98 17.81 -8.39 -16.94
CA GLN A 98 16.64 -9.27 -17.10
C GLN A 98 17.05 -10.71 -16.85
N VAL A 99 16.44 -11.31 -15.85
CA VAL A 99 16.52 -12.75 -15.59
C VAL A 99 15.92 -13.50 -16.78
N ALA A 100 16.78 -14.04 -17.64
CA ALA A 100 16.35 -15.06 -18.58
C ALA A 100 16.00 -16.32 -17.77
N ARG A 101 14.71 -16.49 -17.45
CA ARG A 101 14.13 -17.74 -16.93
C ARG A 101 14.87 -18.38 -15.74
N GLY A 102 14.77 -17.78 -14.55
CA GLY A 102 14.92 -18.53 -13.31
C GLY A 102 16.32 -19.02 -12.91
N LYS A 103 17.39 -18.56 -13.53
CA LYS A 103 18.75 -18.92 -13.10
C LYS A 103 19.34 -17.74 -12.32
N GLU A 104 19.75 -17.99 -11.08
CA GLU A 104 20.36 -17.02 -10.15
C GLU A 104 21.58 -16.26 -10.73
N GLN A 105 22.21 -16.81 -11.76
CA GLN A 105 23.44 -16.28 -12.36
C GLN A 105 23.25 -15.08 -13.28
N ASP A 106 22.00 -14.66 -13.56
CA ASP A 106 21.68 -13.65 -14.57
C ASP A 106 21.14 -12.33 -13.99
N ILE A 107 21.07 -12.17 -12.67
CA ILE A 107 20.61 -10.91 -12.04
C ILE A 107 21.78 -9.94 -11.98
N ASP A 108 21.51 -8.67 -12.36
CA ASP A 108 22.50 -7.60 -12.24
C ASP A 108 22.95 -7.44 -10.78
N PRO A 109 24.26 -7.51 -10.46
CA PRO A 109 24.77 -7.36 -9.10
C PRO A 109 24.35 -6.06 -8.41
N GLU A 110 24.11 -4.98 -9.16
CA GLU A 110 23.64 -3.71 -8.58
C GLU A 110 22.19 -3.80 -8.11
N LEU A 111 21.35 -4.63 -8.76
CA LEU A 111 20.00 -4.92 -8.27
C LEU A 111 20.04 -5.72 -6.97
N ILE A 112 20.90 -6.74 -6.89
CA ILE A 112 21.08 -7.53 -5.66
C ILE A 112 21.51 -6.61 -4.51
N LYS A 113 22.54 -5.78 -4.72
CA LYS A 113 22.99 -4.82 -3.72
C LYS A 113 21.92 -3.82 -3.30
N THR A 114 21.05 -3.43 -4.23
CA THR A 114 19.94 -2.52 -3.93
C THR A 114 18.96 -3.16 -2.97
N PHE A 115 18.51 -4.39 -3.25
CA PHE A 115 17.57 -5.08 -2.37
C PHE A 115 18.21 -5.47 -1.03
N ASP A 116 19.50 -5.82 -1.00
CA ASP A 116 20.24 -6.03 0.24
C ASP A 116 20.30 -4.77 1.13
N LYS A 117 20.56 -3.59 0.54
CA LYS A 117 20.49 -2.30 1.25
C LYS A 117 19.10 -1.99 1.79
N LEU A 118 18.06 -2.47 1.13
CA LEU A 118 16.67 -2.34 1.57
C LEU A 118 16.28 -3.35 2.64
N GLY A 119 17.21 -4.26 3.02
CA GLY A 119 16.94 -5.32 3.97
C GLY A 119 16.12 -6.49 3.39
N ILE A 120 16.08 -6.62 2.06
CA ILE A 120 15.30 -7.62 1.34
C ILE A 120 16.26 -8.58 0.63
N PRO A 121 16.67 -9.67 1.29
CA PRO A 121 17.57 -10.63 0.68
C PRO A 121 16.90 -11.40 -0.47
N LEU A 122 17.49 -11.35 -1.65
CA LEU A 122 17.02 -12.11 -2.82
C LEU A 122 17.53 -13.56 -2.82
N GLU A 123 18.46 -13.91 -1.95
CA GLU A 123 18.97 -15.28 -1.79
C GLU A 123 18.13 -16.00 -0.72
N GLU A 124 17.54 -17.16 -1.09
CA GLU A 124 16.66 -17.94 -0.18
C GLU A 124 17.34 -18.36 1.12
N ARG A 125 18.64 -18.63 1.08
CA ARG A 125 19.46 -18.98 2.27
C ARG A 125 19.62 -17.82 3.25
N MET A 126 19.48 -16.57 2.79
CA MET A 126 19.59 -15.35 3.59
C MET A 126 18.22 -14.76 3.94
N ALA A 127 17.16 -15.28 3.31
CA ALA A 127 15.80 -14.90 3.67
C ALA A 127 15.50 -15.33 5.10
N LEU A 128 14.89 -14.46 5.87
CA LEU A 128 14.39 -14.80 7.20
C LEU A 128 13.44 -16.00 7.07
N ALA A 129 13.62 -16.99 7.94
CA ALA A 129 12.90 -18.25 7.86
C ALA A 129 11.38 -17.99 7.84
N GLY A 130 10.72 -18.33 6.74
CA GLY A 130 9.27 -18.28 6.65
C GLY A 130 8.65 -17.22 5.74
N THR A 131 9.43 -16.45 4.97
CA THR A 131 8.89 -15.46 4.02
C THR A 131 9.37 -15.71 2.60
N ALA A 132 8.43 -15.84 1.64
CA ALA A 132 8.73 -15.82 0.21
C ALA A 132 8.58 -14.39 -0.33
N VAL A 133 9.54 -13.92 -1.11
CA VAL A 133 9.61 -12.54 -1.60
C VAL A 133 9.57 -12.49 -3.12
N ASP A 134 8.74 -11.60 -3.67
CA ASP A 134 8.78 -11.13 -5.06
C ASP A 134 9.31 -9.69 -5.08
N ALA A 135 10.44 -9.45 -5.71
CA ALA A 135 11.09 -8.16 -5.78
C ALA A 135 10.82 -7.51 -7.13
N VAL A 136 10.18 -6.34 -7.11
CA VAL A 136 9.80 -5.58 -8.31
C VAL A 136 10.56 -4.25 -8.36
N MET A 137 11.21 -3.97 -9.48
CA MET A 137 11.85 -2.67 -9.75
C MET A 137 11.21 -2.03 -10.97
N ASP A 138 10.70 -0.81 -10.79
CA ASP A 138 9.94 -0.08 -11.82
C ASP A 138 8.81 -0.96 -12.39
N SER A 139 8.89 -1.34 -13.66
CA SER A 139 7.83 -2.07 -14.36
C SER A 139 8.05 -3.59 -14.46
N VAL A 140 9.02 -4.17 -13.75
CA VAL A 140 9.40 -5.59 -13.93
C VAL A 140 9.73 -6.28 -12.62
N SER A 141 9.20 -7.51 -12.43
CA SER A 141 9.66 -8.43 -11.38
C SER A 141 11.08 -8.89 -11.66
N VAL A 142 11.95 -8.74 -10.65
CA VAL A 142 13.37 -9.09 -10.72
C VAL A 142 13.57 -10.55 -10.30
N LYS A 143 12.94 -10.96 -9.21
CA LYS A 143 13.06 -12.35 -8.67
C LYS A 143 11.91 -12.69 -7.75
N THR A 144 11.40 -13.93 -7.84
CA THR A 144 10.50 -14.55 -6.85
C THR A 144 11.22 -15.71 -6.16
N THR A 145 11.27 -15.69 -4.82
CA THR A 145 11.93 -16.73 -4.01
C THR A 145 10.98 -17.85 -3.60
N PHE A 146 11.51 -19.01 -3.21
CA PHE A 146 10.76 -20.19 -2.73
C PHE A 146 9.69 -20.74 -3.68
N ARG A 147 9.80 -20.43 -4.96
CA ARG A 147 8.81 -20.79 -5.99
C ARG A 147 8.54 -22.29 -6.05
N GLU A 148 9.59 -23.11 -6.11
CA GLU A 148 9.46 -24.58 -6.20
C GLU A 148 8.72 -25.15 -4.98
N LYS A 149 9.07 -24.70 -3.78
CA LYS A 149 8.45 -25.14 -2.53
C LYS A 149 6.96 -24.77 -2.44
N LEU A 150 6.56 -23.64 -3.02
CA LEU A 150 5.16 -23.23 -3.11
C LEU A 150 4.41 -24.05 -4.15
N GLN A 151 5.03 -24.30 -5.31
CA GLN A 151 4.47 -25.11 -6.40
C GLN A 151 4.21 -26.57 -5.98
N GLU A 152 5.05 -27.18 -5.11
CA GLU A 152 4.80 -28.51 -4.53
C GLU A 152 3.44 -28.60 -3.83
N LYS A 153 2.91 -27.49 -3.32
CA LYS A 153 1.57 -27.40 -2.72
C LYS A 153 0.49 -26.88 -3.67
N GLY A 154 0.83 -26.69 -4.94
CA GLY A 154 -0.05 -26.11 -5.94
C GLY A 154 -0.29 -24.60 -5.78
N ILE A 155 0.48 -23.94 -4.92
CA ILE A 155 0.41 -22.48 -4.72
C ILE A 155 1.11 -21.79 -5.89
N ILE A 156 0.43 -20.81 -6.50
CA ILE A 156 1.03 -19.94 -7.51
C ILE A 156 1.37 -18.62 -6.84
N PHE A 157 2.64 -18.25 -6.89
CA PHE A 157 3.13 -16.93 -6.49
C PHE A 157 4.17 -16.48 -7.51
N CYS A 158 3.81 -15.50 -8.32
CA CYS A 158 4.65 -14.98 -9.39
C CYS A 158 4.20 -13.58 -9.80
N SER A 159 4.91 -12.94 -10.71
CA SER A 159 4.46 -11.68 -11.27
C SER A 159 3.17 -11.85 -12.08
N ILE A 160 2.34 -10.78 -12.14
CA ILE A 160 1.11 -10.80 -12.96
C ILE A 160 1.43 -11.03 -14.43
N SER A 161 2.56 -10.52 -14.94
CA SER A 161 3.02 -10.72 -16.32
C SER A 161 3.36 -12.16 -16.61
N GLU A 162 3.92 -12.87 -15.65
CA GLU A 162 4.17 -14.32 -15.76
C GLU A 162 2.86 -15.09 -15.70
N ALA A 163 1.98 -14.77 -14.75
CA ALA A 163 0.68 -15.42 -14.61
C ALA A 163 -0.18 -15.32 -15.87
N VAL A 164 -0.14 -14.18 -16.58
CA VAL A 164 -0.83 -13.99 -17.88
C VAL A 164 -0.35 -15.00 -18.92
N ARG A 165 0.92 -15.40 -18.90
CA ARG A 165 1.49 -16.35 -19.86
C ARG A 165 1.31 -17.81 -19.43
N GLU A 166 1.52 -18.10 -18.15
CA GLU A 166 1.55 -19.48 -17.64
C GLU A 166 0.18 -19.95 -17.12
N HIS A 167 -0.67 -19.04 -16.70
CA HIS A 167 -1.99 -19.32 -16.12
C HIS A 167 -3.09 -18.40 -16.69
N PRO A 168 -3.20 -18.25 -18.03
CA PRO A 168 -4.06 -17.25 -18.67
C PRO A 168 -5.55 -17.39 -18.31
N ASP A 169 -6.03 -18.59 -18.11
CA ASP A 169 -7.45 -18.83 -17.79
C ASP A 169 -7.80 -18.32 -16.40
N LEU A 170 -6.94 -18.56 -15.40
CA LEU A 170 -7.14 -18.04 -14.04
C LEU A 170 -7.09 -16.51 -14.03
N VAL A 171 -6.11 -15.91 -14.70
CA VAL A 171 -6.02 -14.47 -14.77
C VAL A 171 -7.24 -13.88 -15.46
N ARG A 172 -7.68 -14.46 -16.58
CA ARG A 172 -8.85 -14.01 -17.34
C ARG A 172 -10.15 -14.10 -16.54
N GLU A 173 -10.29 -15.12 -15.69
CA GLU A 173 -11.47 -15.31 -14.83
C GLU A 173 -11.57 -14.21 -13.75
N TYR A 174 -10.43 -13.85 -13.15
CA TYR A 174 -10.47 -13.01 -11.94
C TYR A 174 -10.06 -11.56 -12.15
N LEU A 175 -9.20 -11.24 -13.13
CA LEU A 175 -8.72 -9.88 -13.38
C LEU A 175 -9.87 -8.93 -13.70
N GLY A 176 -9.97 -7.85 -12.93
CA GLY A 176 -11.04 -6.85 -13.08
C GLY A 176 -12.40 -7.30 -12.53
N SER A 177 -12.50 -8.49 -11.91
CA SER A 177 -13.75 -9.00 -11.34
C SER A 177 -14.13 -8.36 -10.01
N VAL A 178 -13.18 -7.72 -9.34
CA VAL A 178 -13.37 -7.00 -8.08
C VAL A 178 -13.11 -5.51 -8.24
N VAL A 179 -12.10 -5.15 -9.04
CA VAL A 179 -11.84 -3.76 -9.44
C VAL A 179 -11.97 -3.65 -10.97
N PRO A 180 -13.18 -3.50 -11.50
CA PRO A 180 -13.35 -3.24 -12.93
C PRO A 180 -12.72 -1.88 -13.30
N TYR A 181 -12.29 -1.73 -14.55
CA TYR A 181 -11.72 -0.45 -15.02
C TYR A 181 -12.69 0.73 -14.88
N LYS A 182 -13.97 0.48 -14.68
CA LYS A 182 -15.03 1.50 -14.44
C LYS A 182 -15.17 1.92 -12.97
N ASP A 183 -14.37 1.34 -12.03
CA ASP A 183 -14.51 1.62 -10.59
C ASP A 183 -14.23 3.09 -10.25
N ASN A 184 -13.14 3.64 -10.77
CA ASN A 184 -12.78 5.04 -10.60
C ASN A 184 -11.71 5.47 -11.63
N PHE A 185 -11.41 6.77 -11.68
CA PHE A 185 -10.43 7.37 -12.58
C PHE A 185 -9.04 6.70 -12.56
N PHE A 186 -8.48 6.48 -11.37
CA PHE A 186 -7.16 5.87 -11.23
C PHE A 186 -7.17 4.36 -11.47
N ALA A 187 -8.32 3.70 -11.25
CA ALA A 187 -8.51 2.30 -11.63
C ALA A 187 -8.58 2.15 -13.16
N ALA A 188 -9.22 3.08 -13.86
CA ALA A 188 -9.21 3.10 -15.33
C ALA A 188 -7.80 3.32 -15.86
N LEU A 189 -7.07 4.31 -15.33
CA LEU A 189 -5.69 4.58 -15.70
C LEU A 189 -4.79 3.36 -15.47
N ASN A 190 -4.80 2.79 -14.25
CA ASN A 190 -4.02 1.59 -13.96
C ASN A 190 -4.38 0.44 -14.89
N SER A 191 -5.67 0.18 -15.13
CA SER A 191 -6.11 -0.91 -16.01
C SER A 191 -5.61 -0.77 -17.45
N ALA A 192 -5.39 0.46 -17.93
CA ALA A 192 -4.81 0.73 -19.24
C ALA A 192 -3.30 0.48 -19.28
N VAL A 193 -2.56 0.83 -18.22
CA VAL A 193 -1.09 0.92 -18.27
C VAL A 193 -0.35 0.08 -17.23
N PHE A 194 -1.03 -0.72 -16.40
CA PHE A 194 -0.32 -1.49 -15.38
C PHE A 194 0.82 -2.31 -15.98
N SER A 195 1.96 -2.27 -15.31
CA SER A 195 3.18 -2.87 -15.86
C SER A 195 3.49 -4.20 -15.21
N ASP A 196 3.48 -4.28 -13.90
CA ASP A 196 3.63 -5.54 -13.16
C ASP A 196 2.88 -5.49 -11.83
N GLY A 197 3.06 -6.48 -11.00
CA GLY A 197 2.43 -6.70 -9.72
C GLY A 197 2.42 -8.19 -9.42
N SER A 198 1.74 -8.60 -8.36
CA SER A 198 1.75 -9.99 -7.93
C SER A 198 0.49 -10.73 -8.30
N PHE A 199 0.66 -11.98 -8.71
CA PHE A 199 -0.42 -12.96 -8.83
C PHE A 199 -0.23 -14.03 -7.76
N VAL A 200 -1.28 -14.24 -6.95
CA VAL A 200 -1.31 -15.26 -5.90
C VAL A 200 -2.56 -16.11 -6.07
N TYR A 201 -2.40 -17.41 -6.19
CA TYR A 201 -3.49 -18.37 -6.15
C TYR A 201 -3.21 -19.45 -5.09
N ILE A 202 -4.09 -19.57 -4.11
CA ILE A 202 -4.01 -20.61 -3.09
C ILE A 202 -5.12 -21.61 -3.35
N PRO A 203 -4.78 -22.86 -3.69
CA PRO A 203 -5.78 -23.88 -4.04
C PRO A 203 -6.60 -24.32 -2.81
N LYS A 204 -7.74 -24.92 -3.10
CA LYS A 204 -8.69 -25.41 -2.08
C LYS A 204 -8.03 -26.24 -0.99
N GLY A 205 -8.34 -25.93 0.26
CA GLY A 205 -7.85 -26.64 1.44
C GLY A 205 -6.38 -26.42 1.78
N VAL A 206 -5.67 -25.58 1.04
CA VAL A 206 -4.24 -25.33 1.26
C VAL A 206 -4.04 -24.13 2.18
N ARG A 207 -3.29 -24.34 3.25
CA ARG A 207 -2.76 -23.25 4.07
C ARG A 207 -1.35 -22.92 3.63
N CYS A 208 -1.12 -21.68 3.18
CA CYS A 208 0.20 -21.25 2.77
C CYS A 208 1.20 -21.42 3.93
N PRO A 209 2.31 -22.14 3.73
CA PRO A 209 3.22 -22.52 4.82
C PRO A 209 4.11 -21.37 5.27
N MET A 210 4.12 -20.27 4.57
CA MET A 210 4.98 -19.11 4.82
C MET A 210 4.28 -17.80 4.47
N GLU A 211 4.78 -16.69 4.99
CA GLU A 211 4.36 -15.36 4.54
C GLU A 211 4.78 -15.15 3.09
N LEU A 212 3.88 -14.54 2.29
CA LEU A 212 4.23 -14.06 0.96
C LEU A 212 4.46 -12.55 1.03
N SER A 213 5.48 -12.06 0.38
CA SER A 213 5.78 -10.62 0.38
C SER A 213 6.15 -10.14 -1.01
N THR A 214 5.63 -8.98 -1.40
CA THR A 214 6.11 -8.28 -2.59
C THR A 214 6.67 -6.93 -2.18
N TYR A 215 7.83 -6.61 -2.73
CA TYR A 215 8.48 -5.34 -2.48
C TYR A 215 8.64 -4.55 -3.77
N PHE A 216 8.04 -3.36 -3.80
CA PHE A 216 8.08 -2.45 -4.94
C PHE A 216 9.07 -1.32 -4.73
N ARG A 217 9.94 -1.13 -5.71
CA ARG A 217 10.91 -0.04 -5.74
C ARG A 217 10.76 0.78 -7.00
N ILE A 218 10.37 2.03 -6.89
CA ILE A 218 10.49 3.00 -7.99
C ILE A 218 11.96 3.43 -8.07
N ASN A 219 12.54 3.44 -9.26
CA ASN A 219 13.91 3.89 -9.44
C ASN A 219 14.07 4.89 -10.60
N ALA A 220 13.36 4.69 -11.71
CA ALA A 220 13.46 5.52 -12.89
C ALA A 220 12.87 6.93 -12.67
N ARG A 221 13.52 7.96 -13.27
CA ARG A 221 13.07 9.35 -13.19
C ARG A 221 11.99 9.64 -14.23
N GLY A 222 11.02 10.50 -13.89
CA GLY A 222 9.94 10.91 -14.80
C GLY A 222 8.99 9.79 -15.18
N THR A 223 8.95 8.69 -14.39
CA THR A 223 8.07 7.53 -14.59
C THR A 223 6.98 7.50 -13.53
N GLY A 224 5.81 7.00 -13.90
CA GLY A 224 4.79 6.55 -12.96
C GLY A 224 4.97 5.08 -12.62
N GLN A 225 4.44 4.67 -11.46
CA GLN A 225 4.38 3.28 -11.03
C GLN A 225 2.91 2.81 -11.04
N PHE A 226 2.65 1.76 -11.79
CA PHE A 226 1.28 1.25 -12.03
C PHE A 226 1.25 -0.26 -11.77
N GLU A 227 1.07 -0.62 -10.52
CA GLU A 227 1.08 -2.02 -10.08
C GLU A 227 -0.34 -2.59 -10.05
N ARG A 228 -0.46 -3.90 -10.33
CA ARG A 228 -1.72 -4.62 -10.19
C ARG A 228 -1.52 -5.97 -9.53
N THR A 229 -1.99 -6.10 -8.30
CA THR A 229 -1.92 -7.33 -7.52
C THR A 229 -3.28 -8.03 -7.53
N LEU A 230 -3.27 -9.34 -7.82
CA LEU A 230 -4.46 -10.20 -7.82
C LEU A 230 -4.23 -11.40 -6.92
N ILE A 231 -5.04 -11.52 -5.87
CA ILE A 231 -4.98 -12.62 -4.90
C ILE A 231 -6.29 -13.40 -4.93
N VAL A 232 -6.21 -14.69 -5.19
CA VAL A 232 -7.34 -15.62 -5.15
C VAL A 232 -7.08 -16.70 -4.10
N CYS A 233 -7.91 -16.73 -3.07
CA CYS A 233 -7.87 -17.72 -2.01
C CYS A 233 -9.09 -18.63 -2.14
N ASP A 234 -8.87 -19.88 -2.56
CA ASP A 234 -9.94 -20.86 -2.83
C ASP A 234 -10.55 -21.38 -1.52
N ASP A 235 -11.58 -22.26 -1.61
CA ASP A 235 -12.29 -22.76 -0.44
C ASP A 235 -11.35 -23.39 0.61
N ASP A 236 -11.59 -23.10 1.89
CA ASP A 236 -10.81 -23.63 3.03
C ASP A 236 -9.31 -23.25 3.00
N ALA A 237 -8.90 -22.30 2.17
CA ALA A 237 -7.50 -21.91 1.99
C ALA A 237 -7.11 -20.75 2.91
N TYR A 238 -5.80 -20.56 3.11
CA TYR A 238 -5.24 -19.47 3.93
C TYR A 238 -3.99 -18.89 3.30
N VAL A 239 -3.90 -17.57 3.33
CA VAL A 239 -2.66 -16.84 3.00
C VAL A 239 -2.50 -15.59 3.85
N SER A 240 -1.25 -15.31 4.22
CA SER A 240 -0.80 -14.01 4.71
C SER A 240 0.13 -13.40 3.66
N TYR A 241 -0.19 -12.18 3.23
CA TYR A 241 0.51 -11.47 2.19
C TYR A 241 0.88 -10.07 2.66
N LEU A 242 2.11 -9.67 2.38
CA LEU A 242 2.62 -8.35 2.72
C LEU A 242 3.11 -7.60 1.49
N GLU A 243 2.86 -6.31 1.46
CA GLU A 243 3.36 -5.38 0.45
C GLU A 243 4.22 -4.31 1.10
N GLY A 244 5.46 -4.18 0.64
CA GLY A 244 6.38 -3.11 1.00
C GLY A 244 6.68 -2.22 -0.20
N CYS A 245 6.77 -0.91 0.01
CA CYS A 245 7.00 0.05 -1.07
C CYS A 245 7.96 1.15 -0.65
N THR A 246 8.91 1.49 -1.56
CA THR A 246 9.82 2.63 -1.38
C THR A 246 10.09 3.37 -2.69
N ALA A 247 10.51 4.63 -2.59
CA ALA A 247 10.94 5.45 -3.71
C ALA A 247 12.19 6.28 -3.35
N PRO A 248 13.05 6.66 -4.31
CA PRO A 248 14.16 7.57 -4.07
C PRO A 248 13.68 8.99 -3.83
N MET A 249 14.54 9.81 -3.25
CA MET A 249 14.30 11.25 -3.10
C MET A 249 14.34 11.95 -4.48
N ARG A 250 13.26 12.68 -4.79
CA ARG A 250 13.14 13.45 -6.05
C ARG A 250 12.52 14.81 -5.76
N ASP A 251 12.96 15.83 -6.48
CA ASP A 251 12.41 17.20 -6.47
C ASP A 251 11.14 17.37 -7.33
N GLU A 252 10.72 16.31 -8.00
CA GLU A 252 9.49 16.20 -8.80
C GLU A 252 8.47 15.25 -8.12
N ASN A 253 7.18 15.45 -8.38
CA ASN A 253 6.18 14.50 -7.96
C ASN A 253 6.24 13.22 -8.81
N GLN A 254 6.13 12.07 -8.15
CA GLN A 254 6.02 10.77 -8.80
C GLN A 254 4.62 10.19 -8.60
N LEU A 255 3.96 9.79 -9.67
CA LEU A 255 2.65 9.17 -9.61
C LEU A 255 2.76 7.68 -9.32
N HIS A 256 2.13 7.25 -8.23
CA HIS A 256 1.91 5.84 -7.92
C HIS A 256 0.40 5.57 -7.93
N ALA A 257 -0.07 4.79 -8.90
CA ALA A 257 -1.48 4.40 -8.99
C ALA A 257 -1.59 2.88 -9.10
N ALA A 258 -1.83 2.22 -7.96
CA ALA A 258 -1.88 0.76 -7.87
C ALA A 258 -3.30 0.23 -7.68
N ILE A 259 -3.50 -1.03 -8.08
CA ILE A 259 -4.72 -1.79 -7.80
C ILE A 259 -4.37 -3.09 -7.07
N VAL A 260 -5.21 -3.41 -6.08
CA VAL A 260 -5.21 -4.72 -5.42
C VAL A 260 -6.61 -5.30 -5.46
N GLU A 261 -6.73 -6.51 -6.01
CA GLU A 261 -7.95 -7.31 -6.06
C GLU A 261 -7.78 -8.57 -5.22
N ILE A 262 -8.69 -8.80 -4.29
CA ILE A 262 -8.68 -10.02 -3.45
C ILE A 262 -10.02 -10.73 -3.55
N ILE A 263 -9.98 -12.01 -3.91
CA ILE A 263 -11.14 -12.90 -3.92
C ILE A 263 -10.97 -13.92 -2.80
N VAL A 264 -11.96 -14.01 -1.91
CA VAL A 264 -11.96 -14.96 -0.80
C VAL A 264 -13.18 -15.86 -0.92
N LYS A 265 -12.94 -17.15 -1.15
CA LYS A 265 -13.99 -18.16 -1.32
C LYS A 265 -14.44 -18.73 0.03
N GLU A 266 -15.17 -19.84 0.03
CA GLU A 266 -15.84 -20.38 1.21
C GLU A 266 -14.86 -20.80 2.32
N ARG A 267 -15.05 -20.34 3.55
CA ARG A 267 -14.20 -20.59 4.73
C ARG A 267 -12.72 -20.24 4.54
N ALA A 268 -12.37 -19.54 3.46
CA ALA A 268 -11.01 -19.08 3.23
C ALA A 268 -10.67 -17.85 4.06
N GLU A 269 -9.39 -17.64 4.29
CA GLU A 269 -8.88 -16.50 5.06
C GLU A 269 -7.69 -15.85 4.35
N VAL A 270 -7.75 -14.53 4.19
CA VAL A 270 -6.65 -13.73 3.66
C VAL A 270 -6.28 -12.66 4.67
N LYS A 271 -5.01 -12.57 5.02
CA LYS A 271 -4.42 -11.42 5.73
C LYS A 271 -3.58 -10.64 4.74
N TYR A 272 -3.92 -9.38 4.55
CA TYR A 272 -3.18 -8.50 3.66
C TYR A 272 -2.63 -7.33 4.46
N SER A 273 -1.32 -7.20 4.47
CA SER A 273 -0.61 -6.15 5.20
C SER A 273 0.17 -5.24 4.25
N THR A 274 0.21 -3.94 4.55
CA THR A 274 1.11 -3.00 3.85
C THR A 274 1.90 -2.17 4.85
N VAL A 275 3.19 -2.04 4.56
CA VAL A 275 4.05 -1.03 5.20
C VAL A 275 4.61 -0.17 4.08
N GLN A 276 4.17 1.09 4.02
CA GLN A 276 4.56 2.01 2.95
C GLN A 276 5.45 3.11 3.51
N ASN A 277 6.59 3.28 2.85
CA ASN A 277 7.58 4.29 3.18
C ASN A 277 8.04 5.01 1.92
N TRP A 278 7.15 5.84 1.39
CA TRP A 278 7.40 6.65 0.23
C TRP A 278 8.16 7.94 0.58
N TYR A 279 8.81 8.53 -0.41
CA TYR A 279 9.42 9.85 -0.23
C TYR A 279 8.33 10.94 -0.09
N PRO A 280 8.34 11.71 1.02
CA PRO A 280 7.28 12.68 1.35
C PRO A 280 7.38 14.03 0.62
N GLY A 281 8.46 14.29 -0.09
CA GLY A 281 8.86 15.62 -0.51
C GLY A 281 9.89 16.25 0.44
N ASP A 282 10.38 17.43 0.08
CA ASP A 282 11.36 18.17 0.88
C ASP A 282 10.72 18.95 2.05
N SER A 283 11.54 19.68 2.81
CA SER A 283 11.09 20.48 3.95
C SER A 283 10.14 21.63 3.59
N GLU A 284 10.03 21.99 2.31
CA GLU A 284 9.13 23.00 1.76
C GLU A 284 7.86 22.39 1.17
N GLY A 285 7.76 21.05 1.14
CA GLY A 285 6.65 20.28 0.57
C GLY A 285 6.73 20.13 -0.95
N LYS A 286 7.93 20.27 -1.55
CA LYS A 286 8.15 20.09 -2.97
C LYS A 286 8.53 18.64 -3.29
N GLY A 287 8.02 18.13 -4.40
CA GLY A 287 8.27 16.74 -4.83
C GLY A 287 7.46 15.72 -4.02
N GLY A 288 7.98 14.49 -3.98
CA GLY A 288 7.39 13.38 -3.27
C GLY A 288 6.35 12.58 -4.06
N VAL A 289 5.94 11.46 -3.49
CA VAL A 289 5.06 10.50 -4.16
C VAL A 289 3.58 10.88 -3.98
N LEU A 290 2.83 10.84 -5.10
CA LEU A 290 1.37 10.88 -5.11
C LEU A 290 0.87 9.42 -5.10
N ASN A 291 0.47 8.95 -3.93
CA ASN A 291 0.11 7.55 -3.67
C ASN A 291 -1.41 7.35 -3.77
N LEU A 292 -1.90 6.99 -4.96
CA LEU A 292 -3.32 6.94 -5.33
C LEU A 292 -3.73 5.49 -5.60
N VAL A 293 -4.22 4.78 -4.57
CA VAL A 293 -4.35 3.32 -4.59
C VAL A 293 -5.80 2.85 -4.44
N THR A 294 -6.21 1.91 -5.27
CA THR A 294 -7.50 1.22 -5.20
C THR A 294 -7.32 -0.22 -4.73
N LYS A 295 -7.80 -0.55 -3.52
CA LYS A 295 -7.76 -1.91 -2.96
C LYS A 295 -9.19 -2.39 -2.69
N ARG A 296 -9.55 -3.57 -3.20
CA ARG A 296 -10.89 -4.16 -3.02
C ARG A 296 -10.77 -5.65 -2.70
N GLY A 297 -11.52 -6.08 -1.67
CA GLY A 297 -11.70 -7.48 -1.35
C GLY A 297 -13.15 -7.90 -1.52
N HIS A 298 -13.38 -9.05 -2.13
CA HIS A 298 -14.69 -9.65 -2.28
C HIS A 298 -14.74 -11.00 -1.55
N LEU A 299 -15.46 -11.01 -0.44
CA LEU A 299 -15.71 -12.21 0.37
C LEU A 299 -16.93 -12.92 -0.23
N ARG A 300 -16.67 -13.77 -1.24
CA ARG A 300 -17.72 -14.45 -2.02
C ARG A 300 -18.32 -15.64 -1.29
N GLY A 301 -17.49 -16.33 -0.52
CA GLY A 301 -17.91 -17.56 0.15
C GLY A 301 -18.41 -17.36 1.57
N ALA A 302 -19.24 -18.30 2.05
CA ALA A 302 -19.71 -18.28 3.42
C ALA A 302 -18.54 -18.45 4.41
N ASN A 303 -18.62 -17.76 5.56
CA ASN A 303 -17.63 -17.78 6.64
C ASN A 303 -16.19 -17.41 6.17
N SER A 304 -16.06 -16.74 5.05
CA SER A 304 -14.77 -16.23 4.57
C SER A 304 -14.28 -15.05 5.42
N ARG A 305 -12.96 -14.82 5.43
CA ARG A 305 -12.34 -13.76 6.25
C ARG A 305 -11.31 -12.99 5.46
N LEU A 306 -11.33 -11.66 5.61
CA LEU A 306 -10.31 -10.77 5.04
C LEU A 306 -9.91 -9.73 6.08
N SER A 307 -8.62 -9.63 6.36
CA SER A 307 -8.05 -8.59 7.21
C SER A 307 -7.11 -7.69 6.39
N TRP A 308 -7.38 -6.39 6.41
CA TRP A 308 -6.49 -5.36 5.92
C TRP A 308 -5.72 -4.75 7.09
N THR A 309 -4.39 -4.78 7.06
CA THR A 309 -3.55 -4.07 8.02
C THR A 309 -2.63 -3.13 7.25
N GLN A 310 -2.64 -1.84 7.57
CA GLN A 310 -1.81 -0.88 6.85
C GLN A 310 -1.13 0.12 7.77
N VAL A 311 0.15 0.37 7.47
CA VAL A 311 0.94 1.45 8.04
C VAL A 311 1.39 2.35 6.90
N GLU A 312 0.84 3.54 6.87
CA GLU A 312 1.08 4.56 5.85
C GLU A 312 1.98 5.64 6.43
N THR A 313 3.19 5.71 5.92
CA THR A 313 4.14 6.77 6.22
C THR A 313 4.75 7.29 4.92
N GLY A 314 5.27 8.49 4.95
CA GLY A 314 5.79 9.09 3.73
C GLY A 314 4.66 9.55 2.79
N SER A 315 4.96 9.63 1.50
CA SER A 315 4.14 10.24 0.43
C SER A 315 3.86 11.74 0.65
N ALA A 316 3.88 12.51 -0.42
CA ALA A 316 3.37 13.88 -0.37
C ALA A 316 1.85 13.87 -0.21
N ILE A 317 1.19 12.97 -0.93
CA ILE A 317 -0.26 12.74 -0.87
C ILE A 317 -0.53 11.23 -0.82
N THR A 318 -1.38 10.80 0.12
CA THR A 318 -1.95 9.45 0.17
C THR A 318 -3.46 9.53 0.00
N TRP A 319 -3.98 8.87 -1.04
CA TRP A 319 -5.43 8.76 -1.28
C TRP A 319 -5.81 7.30 -1.49
N LYS A 320 -6.34 6.66 -0.45
CA LYS A 320 -6.52 5.21 -0.44
C LYS A 320 -7.64 4.75 0.49
N TYR A 321 -8.58 3.95 -0.05
CA TYR A 321 -9.66 3.34 0.72
C TYR A 321 -9.77 1.84 0.40
N PRO A 322 -9.06 0.95 1.09
CA PRO A 322 -9.33 -0.48 1.02
C PRO A 322 -10.80 -0.78 1.31
N SER A 323 -11.39 -1.69 0.59
CA SER A 323 -12.79 -2.03 0.80
C SER A 323 -13.02 -3.52 0.85
N CYS A 324 -14.13 -3.92 1.51
CA CYS A 324 -14.62 -5.29 1.54
C CYS A 324 -16.09 -5.34 1.12
N VAL A 325 -16.41 -6.24 0.20
CA VAL A 325 -17.77 -6.65 -0.10
C VAL A 325 -18.01 -8.00 0.55
N LEU A 326 -18.88 -8.03 1.58
CA LEU A 326 -19.21 -9.22 2.37
C LEU A 326 -20.47 -9.86 1.78
N SER A 327 -20.31 -10.68 0.73
CA SER A 327 -21.43 -11.35 0.03
C SER A 327 -21.76 -12.72 0.62
N GLY A 328 -20.76 -13.44 1.13
CA GLY A 328 -20.97 -14.73 1.77
C GLY A 328 -21.57 -14.61 3.17
N ASP A 329 -22.52 -15.46 3.50
CA ASP A 329 -23.12 -15.50 4.83
C ASP A 329 -22.07 -15.79 5.92
N GLY A 330 -22.11 -15.08 7.03
CA GLY A 330 -21.14 -15.21 8.12
C GLY A 330 -19.73 -14.70 7.80
N SER A 331 -19.52 -14.08 6.65
CA SER A 331 -18.21 -13.54 6.29
C SER A 331 -17.80 -12.39 7.21
N GLN A 332 -16.48 -12.21 7.38
CA GLN A 332 -15.90 -11.25 8.32
C GLN A 332 -14.79 -10.44 7.65
N ALA A 333 -14.82 -9.13 7.85
CA ALA A 333 -13.80 -8.22 7.35
C ALA A 333 -13.23 -7.36 8.49
N GLU A 334 -11.92 -7.15 8.47
CA GLU A 334 -11.23 -6.31 9.44
C GLU A 334 -10.38 -5.26 8.70
N PHE A 335 -10.31 -4.07 9.27
CA PHE A 335 -9.44 -2.99 8.80
C PHE A 335 -8.71 -2.38 9.97
N TYR A 336 -7.40 -2.50 9.96
CA TYR A 336 -6.50 -1.91 10.95
C TYR A 336 -5.56 -0.96 10.23
N SER A 337 -5.49 0.31 10.65
CA SER A 337 -4.75 1.33 9.94
C SER A 337 -4.04 2.30 10.89
N VAL A 338 -2.78 2.59 10.58
CA VAL A 338 -2.07 3.78 11.09
C VAL A 338 -1.69 4.64 9.89
N ALA A 339 -2.13 5.89 9.89
CA ALA A 339 -1.72 6.89 8.91
C ALA A 339 -0.98 8.02 9.63
N LEU A 340 0.33 8.13 9.38
CA LEU A 340 1.17 9.18 9.95
C LEU A 340 1.52 10.20 8.87
N THR A 341 1.24 11.46 9.15
CA THR A 341 1.58 12.60 8.28
C THR A 341 2.38 13.64 9.05
N ASN A 342 3.40 14.20 8.40
CA ASN A 342 4.24 15.26 8.96
C ASN A 342 4.49 16.36 7.92
N ASN A 343 5.00 17.52 8.34
CA ASN A 343 5.30 18.67 7.48
C ASN A 343 4.13 19.06 6.58
N TYR A 344 4.25 18.92 5.26
CA TYR A 344 3.22 19.29 4.28
C TYR A 344 2.45 18.10 3.72
N GLN A 345 2.67 16.91 4.26
CA GLN A 345 2.00 15.70 3.80
C GLN A 345 0.48 15.78 3.98
N GLN A 346 -0.25 15.16 3.08
CA GLN A 346 -1.70 15.06 3.13
C GLN A 346 -2.12 13.60 2.97
N ALA A 347 -3.04 13.15 3.80
CA ALA A 347 -3.65 11.84 3.67
C ALA A 347 -5.18 11.94 3.73
N ASP A 348 -5.85 11.33 2.78
CA ASP A 348 -7.28 11.02 2.86
C ASP A 348 -7.41 9.50 2.71
N THR A 349 -7.48 8.83 3.85
CA THR A 349 -7.47 7.38 3.95
C THR A 349 -8.74 6.87 4.63
N GLY A 350 -8.91 5.57 4.67
CA GLY A 350 -10.05 4.96 5.34
C GLY A 350 -10.46 3.65 4.71
N THR A 351 -11.75 3.30 4.82
CA THR A 351 -12.22 2.01 4.32
C THR A 351 -13.70 2.04 3.94
N LYS A 352 -14.12 1.02 3.19
CA LYS A 352 -15.53 0.78 2.86
C LYS A 352 -15.86 -0.68 3.21
N MET A 353 -16.87 -0.88 4.06
CA MET A 353 -17.42 -2.20 4.42
C MET A 353 -18.84 -2.30 3.90
N ILE A 354 -19.07 -3.21 2.94
CA ILE A 354 -20.35 -3.39 2.26
C ILE A 354 -20.89 -4.77 2.60
N HIS A 355 -21.91 -4.81 3.44
CA HIS A 355 -22.57 -6.04 3.91
C HIS A 355 -23.74 -6.38 3.00
N ILE A 356 -23.72 -7.59 2.43
CA ILE A 356 -24.78 -8.15 1.56
C ILE A 356 -25.32 -9.47 2.12
N GLY A 357 -24.42 -10.35 2.56
CA GLY A 357 -24.75 -11.64 3.17
C GLY A 357 -25.25 -11.49 4.60
N LYS A 358 -25.89 -12.56 5.11
CA LYS A 358 -26.44 -12.62 6.47
C LYS A 358 -25.36 -12.87 7.51
N ASN A 359 -25.56 -12.37 8.73
CA ASN A 359 -24.68 -12.55 9.89
C ASN A 359 -23.22 -12.12 9.62
N THR A 360 -23.02 -11.18 8.70
CA THR A 360 -21.71 -10.64 8.34
C THR A 360 -21.17 -9.71 9.42
N LYS A 361 -19.85 -9.65 9.59
CA LYS A 361 -19.23 -8.79 10.61
C LYS A 361 -18.10 -7.97 10.01
N SER A 362 -17.99 -6.71 10.43
CA SER A 362 -16.82 -5.89 10.11
C SER A 362 -16.30 -5.12 11.33
N THR A 363 -14.98 -4.98 11.40
CA THR A 363 -14.28 -4.20 12.43
C THR A 363 -13.36 -3.20 11.76
N ILE A 364 -13.42 -1.95 12.20
CA ILE A 364 -12.59 -0.86 11.69
C ILE A 364 -11.87 -0.21 12.86
N ILE A 365 -10.54 -0.25 12.86
CA ILE A 365 -9.68 0.46 13.82
C ILE A 365 -8.71 1.33 13.02
N SER A 366 -8.90 2.64 13.08
CA SER A 366 -8.08 3.59 12.34
C SER A 366 -7.43 4.60 13.29
N LYS A 367 -6.12 4.72 13.22
CA LYS A 367 -5.30 5.64 14.01
C LYS A 367 -4.65 6.66 13.09
N GLY A 368 -5.07 7.93 13.17
CA GLY A 368 -4.46 9.04 12.45
C GLY A 368 -3.45 9.77 13.33
N ILE A 369 -2.29 10.10 12.81
CA ILE A 369 -1.27 10.91 13.50
C ILE A 369 -0.87 12.05 12.58
N SER A 370 -1.03 13.27 13.05
CA SER A 370 -0.71 14.49 12.29
C SER A 370 0.29 15.34 13.02
N ALA A 371 1.35 15.75 12.33
CA ALA A 371 2.41 16.59 12.85
C ALA A 371 2.74 17.76 11.90
N GLY A 372 3.46 18.77 12.39
CA GLY A 372 3.91 19.90 11.58
C GLY A 372 2.75 20.71 11.00
N LYS A 373 2.62 20.73 9.67
CA LYS A 373 1.57 21.42 8.90
C LYS A 373 0.67 20.44 8.15
N SER A 374 0.80 19.14 8.43
CA SER A 374 0.14 18.07 7.69
C SER A 374 -1.37 18.03 7.90
N GLN A 375 -2.07 17.38 6.99
CA GLN A 375 -3.51 17.15 7.06
C GLN A 375 -3.78 15.65 6.91
N ASN A 376 -4.52 15.10 7.86
CA ASN A 376 -4.89 13.68 7.87
C ASN A 376 -6.41 13.55 7.95
N ALA A 377 -7.00 12.90 6.97
CA ALA A 377 -8.42 12.65 6.92
C ALA A 377 -8.70 11.14 6.93
N TYR A 378 -9.64 10.73 7.76
CA TYR A 378 -10.24 9.41 7.72
C TYR A 378 -11.62 9.49 7.06
N ARG A 379 -11.89 8.60 6.09
CA ARG A 379 -13.19 8.49 5.44
C ARG A 379 -13.69 7.05 5.49
N GLY A 380 -14.79 6.81 6.19
CA GLY A 380 -15.37 5.48 6.39
C GLY A 380 -16.75 5.36 5.76
N LEU A 381 -16.98 4.29 4.99
CA LEU A 381 -18.31 3.89 4.54
C LEU A 381 -18.64 2.53 5.14
N VAL A 382 -19.76 2.45 5.86
CA VAL A 382 -20.41 1.20 6.24
C VAL A 382 -21.76 1.14 5.56
N LYS A 383 -21.93 0.22 4.60
CA LYS A 383 -23.18 -0.01 3.91
C LYS A 383 -23.74 -1.38 4.28
N ILE A 384 -24.97 -1.42 4.76
CA ILE A 384 -25.68 -2.66 5.08
C ILE A 384 -26.91 -2.75 4.18
N ALA A 385 -26.87 -3.73 3.27
CA ALA A 385 -27.98 -3.98 2.35
C ALA A 385 -29.20 -4.54 3.10
N SER A 386 -30.39 -4.43 2.51
CA SER A 386 -31.63 -4.97 3.07
C SER A 386 -31.62 -6.48 3.24
N THR A 387 -30.74 -7.20 2.53
CA THR A 387 -30.55 -8.66 2.61
C THR A 387 -29.64 -9.10 3.74
N ALA A 388 -28.90 -8.19 4.35
CA ALA A 388 -27.83 -8.49 5.32
C ALA A 388 -28.38 -8.62 6.76
N ASP A 389 -29.26 -9.60 6.98
CA ASP A 389 -29.82 -9.87 8.30
C ASP A 389 -28.73 -10.18 9.32
N GLY A 390 -28.81 -9.60 10.53
CA GLY A 390 -27.86 -9.82 11.61
C GLY A 390 -26.47 -9.28 11.38
N ALA A 391 -26.29 -8.38 10.39
CA ALA A 391 -25.00 -7.73 10.13
C ALA A 391 -24.54 -6.87 11.30
N ARG A 392 -23.24 -6.87 11.58
CA ARG A 392 -22.64 -6.09 12.67
C ARG A 392 -21.40 -5.33 12.18
N ASN A 393 -21.31 -4.07 12.57
CA ASN A 393 -20.10 -3.26 12.38
C ASN A 393 -19.69 -2.60 13.68
N TYR A 394 -18.38 -2.60 13.94
CA TYR A 394 -17.74 -1.74 14.93
C TYR A 394 -16.66 -0.89 14.25
N SER A 395 -16.69 0.41 14.49
CA SER A 395 -15.73 1.38 13.91
C SER A 395 -15.17 2.29 15.00
N SER A 396 -13.85 2.34 15.16
CA SER A 396 -13.14 3.28 16.01
C SER A 396 -12.11 4.06 15.18
N CYS A 397 -12.22 5.40 15.20
CA CYS A 397 -11.41 6.29 14.40
C CYS A 397 -10.79 7.34 15.30
N ASP A 398 -9.54 7.15 15.69
CA ASP A 398 -8.84 8.04 16.61
C ASP A 398 -7.78 8.88 15.89
N SER A 399 -7.63 10.12 16.30
CA SER A 399 -6.64 11.04 15.77
C SER A 399 -5.80 11.65 16.87
N LEU A 400 -4.47 11.68 16.67
CA LEU A 400 -3.50 12.31 17.55
C LEU A 400 -2.83 13.49 16.84
N LEU A 401 -2.89 14.67 17.44
CA LEU A 401 -2.30 15.88 16.92
C LEU A 401 -0.99 16.21 17.67
N LEU A 402 0.07 16.43 16.90
CA LEU A 402 1.40 16.82 17.37
C LEU A 402 1.70 18.24 16.85
N GLY A 403 1.31 19.25 17.63
CA GLY A 403 1.49 20.65 17.27
C GLY A 403 0.18 21.41 17.07
N SER A 404 0.27 22.65 16.54
CA SER A 404 -0.86 23.57 16.42
C SER A 404 -1.27 23.88 14.97
N LYS A 405 -0.50 23.42 13.98
CA LYS A 405 -0.72 23.72 12.55
C LYS A 405 -1.16 22.53 11.73
N CYS A 406 -1.12 21.32 12.32
CA CYS A 406 -1.62 20.10 11.69
C CYS A 406 -3.14 19.96 11.89
N GLY A 407 -3.77 19.15 11.03
CA GLY A 407 -5.21 18.91 11.09
C GLY A 407 -5.56 17.42 11.05
N ALA A 408 -6.69 17.09 11.69
CA ALA A 408 -7.32 15.78 11.60
C ALA A 408 -8.80 15.95 11.24
N HIS A 409 -9.28 15.13 10.31
CA HIS A 409 -10.63 15.21 9.79
C HIS A 409 -11.25 13.81 9.74
N THR A 410 -12.53 13.68 10.08
CA THR A 410 -13.24 12.40 10.07
C THR A 410 -14.56 12.54 9.30
N PHE A 411 -14.75 11.68 8.30
CA PHE A 411 -15.92 11.67 7.43
C PHE A 411 -16.60 10.29 7.46
N PRO A 412 -17.37 9.98 8.52
CA PRO A 412 -18.11 8.72 8.60
C PRO A 412 -19.37 8.79 7.72
N TYR A 413 -19.66 7.70 7.03
CA TYR A 413 -20.91 7.52 6.29
C TYR A 413 -21.50 6.14 6.59
N MET A 414 -22.70 6.12 7.17
CA MET A 414 -23.44 4.91 7.55
C MET A 414 -24.72 4.84 6.71
N ASP A 415 -24.82 3.81 5.83
CA ASP A 415 -25.94 3.57 4.92
C ASP A 415 -26.58 2.22 5.28
N VAL A 416 -27.56 2.23 6.19
CA VAL A 416 -28.12 1.03 6.81
C VAL A 416 -29.57 0.82 6.33
N HIS A 417 -29.79 -0.30 5.64
CA HIS A 417 -31.09 -0.67 5.07
C HIS A 417 -31.69 -1.96 5.68
N ASN A 418 -31.21 -2.39 6.86
CA ASN A 418 -31.71 -3.58 7.54
C ASN A 418 -31.90 -3.31 9.04
N GLU A 419 -33.08 -3.59 9.57
CA GLU A 419 -33.49 -3.29 10.95
C GLU A 419 -32.81 -4.21 11.98
N THR A 420 -32.31 -5.38 11.58
CA THR A 420 -31.60 -6.31 12.46
C THR A 420 -30.11 -6.01 12.61
N ALA A 421 -29.62 -5.00 11.87
CA ALA A 421 -28.21 -4.63 11.89
C ALA A 421 -27.83 -3.87 13.15
N VAL A 422 -26.61 -4.07 13.60
CA VAL A 422 -25.98 -3.31 14.70
C VAL A 422 -24.76 -2.60 14.17
N VAL A 423 -24.75 -1.27 14.28
CA VAL A 423 -23.64 -0.41 13.82
C VAL A 423 -23.21 0.48 14.99
N GLU A 424 -21.94 0.37 15.33
CA GLU A 424 -21.30 1.15 16.38
C GLU A 424 -20.18 1.98 15.76
N HIS A 425 -20.16 3.27 16.05
CA HIS A 425 -19.10 4.17 15.59
C HIS A 425 -18.68 5.12 16.69
N GLU A 426 -17.38 5.20 16.91
CA GLU A 426 -16.77 6.18 17.78
C GLU A 426 -15.60 6.89 17.07
N ALA A 427 -15.40 8.16 17.36
CA ALA A 427 -14.29 8.93 16.85
C ALA A 427 -13.76 9.85 17.95
N THR A 428 -12.44 9.85 18.12
CA THR A 428 -11.78 10.71 19.07
C THR A 428 -10.68 11.54 18.40
N THR A 429 -10.48 12.75 18.88
CA THR A 429 -9.32 13.57 18.48
C THR A 429 -8.67 14.10 19.74
N SER A 430 -7.41 13.81 19.91
CA SER A 430 -6.61 14.26 21.04
C SER A 430 -5.36 15.00 20.57
N LYS A 431 -4.88 15.92 21.39
CA LYS A 431 -3.57 16.55 21.24
C LYS A 431 -2.64 15.95 22.28
N ILE A 432 -1.35 15.79 21.91
CA ILE A 432 -0.36 15.34 22.89
C ILE A 432 -0.34 16.30 24.10
N SER A 433 -0.36 15.72 25.29
CA SER A 433 -0.43 16.50 26.51
C SER A 433 0.94 17.08 26.87
N GLU A 434 1.00 18.39 27.10
CA GLU A 434 2.20 19.07 27.62
C GLU A 434 2.59 18.53 29.00
N ASP A 435 1.62 18.14 29.82
CA ASP A 435 1.87 17.53 31.13
C ASP A 435 2.53 16.15 31.00
N GLN A 436 2.12 15.35 30.01
CA GLN A 436 2.78 14.05 29.74
C GLN A 436 4.22 14.24 29.28
N LEU A 437 4.47 15.20 28.40
CA LEU A 437 5.84 15.53 27.96
C LEU A 437 6.68 16.06 29.13
N PHE A 438 6.12 16.97 29.93
CA PHE A 438 6.78 17.47 31.13
C PHE A 438 7.14 16.35 32.11
N TYR A 439 6.19 15.43 32.36
CA TYR A 439 6.43 14.26 33.21
C TYR A 439 7.58 13.36 32.72
N CYS A 440 7.65 13.11 31.41
CA CYS A 440 8.75 12.36 30.80
C CYS A 440 10.08 13.12 30.94
N ASN A 441 10.08 14.42 30.66
CA ASN A 441 11.27 15.26 30.73
C ASN A 441 11.84 15.32 32.16
N GLN A 442 10.97 15.35 33.20
CA GLN A 442 11.39 15.32 34.61
C GLN A 442 12.12 14.00 34.97
N ARG A 443 11.94 12.93 34.17
CA ARG A 443 12.62 11.63 34.34
C ARG A 443 13.83 11.47 33.43
N GLY A 444 14.27 12.53 32.77
CA GLY A 444 15.44 12.53 31.91
C GLY A 444 15.18 11.98 30.50
N ILE A 445 13.91 11.70 30.13
CA ILE A 445 13.54 11.31 28.77
C ILE A 445 13.44 12.59 27.94
N SER A 446 14.12 12.65 26.81
CA SER A 446 14.03 13.80 25.90
C SER A 446 12.60 13.97 25.34
N THR A 447 12.23 15.17 24.91
CA THR A 447 10.93 15.41 24.33
C THR A 447 10.69 14.53 23.08
N GLU A 448 11.71 14.34 22.25
CA GLU A 448 11.64 13.48 21.06
C GLU A 448 11.39 12.01 21.40
N GLU A 449 12.13 11.49 22.39
CA GLU A 449 11.92 10.12 22.89
C GLU A 449 10.53 9.96 23.52
N ALA A 450 10.05 10.95 24.27
CA ALA A 450 8.72 10.94 24.88
C ALA A 450 7.62 10.90 23.79
N VAL A 451 7.75 11.71 22.74
CA VAL A 451 6.83 11.71 21.60
C VAL A 451 6.85 10.35 20.88
N SER A 452 8.03 9.82 20.63
CA SER A 452 8.18 8.49 20.00
C SER A 452 7.51 7.39 20.83
N LEU A 453 7.68 7.39 22.15
CA LEU A 453 7.05 6.44 23.06
C LEU A 453 5.51 6.55 23.04
N ILE A 454 4.97 7.77 23.07
CA ILE A 454 3.53 8.02 23.05
C ILE A 454 2.94 7.54 21.71
N VAL A 455 3.57 7.90 20.58
CA VAL A 455 3.12 7.51 19.24
C VAL A 455 3.17 6.01 19.03
N ASN A 456 4.24 5.35 19.44
CA ASN A 456 4.33 3.90 19.36
C ASN A 456 3.29 3.20 20.25
N GLY A 457 3.02 3.75 21.43
CA GLY A 457 1.95 3.27 22.30
C GLY A 457 0.57 3.43 21.67
N TYR A 458 0.32 4.56 21.02
CA TYR A 458 -0.93 4.86 20.32
C TYR A 458 -1.17 3.95 19.10
N ALA A 459 -0.12 3.64 18.34
CA ALA A 459 -0.18 2.77 17.16
C ALA A 459 -0.14 1.27 17.49
N LYS A 460 0.16 0.88 18.72
CA LYS A 460 0.46 -0.50 19.15
C LYS A 460 -0.59 -1.53 18.73
N GLU A 461 -1.87 -1.18 18.85
CA GLU A 461 -2.97 -2.07 18.51
C GLU A 461 -2.91 -2.52 17.03
N VAL A 462 -2.60 -1.60 16.13
CA VAL A 462 -2.49 -1.88 14.69
C VAL A 462 -1.17 -2.61 14.39
N ILE A 463 -0.06 -2.14 14.96
CA ILE A 463 1.26 -2.74 14.74
C ILE A 463 1.29 -4.21 15.15
N ASN A 464 0.61 -4.57 16.24
CA ASN A 464 0.52 -5.96 16.71
C ASN A 464 -0.24 -6.90 15.75
N LYS A 465 -0.91 -6.38 14.73
CA LYS A 465 -1.56 -7.17 13.67
C LYS A 465 -0.60 -7.56 12.55
N LEU A 466 0.53 -6.85 12.43
CA LEU A 466 1.57 -7.17 11.45
C LEU A 466 2.37 -8.41 11.87
N PRO A 467 2.93 -9.16 10.93
CA PRO A 467 4.00 -10.12 11.22
C PRO A 467 5.16 -9.44 11.97
N MET A 468 5.81 -10.17 12.87
CA MET A 468 6.77 -9.59 13.85
C MET A 468 7.90 -8.78 13.18
N GLU A 469 8.42 -9.26 12.06
CA GLU A 469 9.51 -8.62 11.32
C GLU A 469 9.11 -7.24 10.79
N PHE A 470 7.89 -7.14 10.27
CA PHE A 470 7.32 -5.90 9.73
C PHE A 470 6.79 -4.97 10.84
N ALA A 471 6.39 -5.53 11.97
CA ALA A 471 6.05 -4.73 13.14
C ALA A 471 7.25 -3.91 13.64
N VAL A 472 8.46 -4.49 13.64
CA VAL A 472 9.70 -3.80 14.01
C VAL A 472 10.03 -2.69 13.00
N GLU A 473 9.89 -2.97 11.70
CA GLU A 473 10.08 -1.97 10.65
C GLU A 473 9.09 -0.81 10.80
N ALA A 474 7.80 -1.12 10.96
CA ALA A 474 6.76 -0.11 11.15
C ALA A 474 7.02 0.78 12.37
N GLN A 475 7.47 0.21 13.50
CA GLN A 475 7.83 0.98 14.69
C GLN A 475 8.99 1.94 14.46
N LYS A 476 10.03 1.50 13.73
CA LYS A 476 11.16 2.36 13.35
C LYS A 476 10.70 3.50 12.44
N LEU A 477 9.88 3.20 11.43
CA LEU A 477 9.36 4.19 10.50
C LEU A 477 8.51 5.26 11.19
N LEU A 478 7.66 4.89 12.14
CA LEU A 478 6.87 5.84 12.93
C LEU A 478 7.78 6.78 13.73
N GLY A 479 8.86 6.27 14.31
CA GLY A 479 9.85 7.09 15.03
C GLY A 479 10.56 8.08 14.11
N VAL A 480 11.13 7.62 13.01
CA VAL A 480 11.89 8.44 12.04
C VAL A 480 11.01 9.49 11.38
N SER A 481 9.78 9.14 11.02
CA SER A 481 8.85 10.07 10.34
C SER A 481 8.43 11.27 11.20
N LEU A 482 8.68 11.23 12.50
CA LEU A 482 8.38 12.30 13.46
C LEU A 482 9.62 13.10 13.89
N GLU A 483 10.81 12.73 13.45
CA GLU A 483 12.03 13.51 13.73
C GLU A 483 11.83 14.94 13.21
N GLY A 484 12.08 15.94 14.08
CA GLY A 484 11.86 17.36 13.78
C GLY A 484 10.39 17.85 13.85
N ALA A 485 9.43 17.00 14.19
CA ALA A 485 8.01 17.38 14.30
C ALA A 485 7.69 18.18 15.60
N VAL A 486 8.59 18.12 16.58
CA VAL A 486 8.44 18.78 17.89
C VAL A 486 9.43 19.93 17.96
N GLY A 487 9.03 21.09 17.46
CA GLY A 487 9.77 22.36 17.53
C GLY A 487 8.84 23.53 17.78
#